data_be6cabd6d907ef899d0fd2404219ea5d
#
_entry.id   be6cabd6d907ef899d0fd2404219ea5d
#
_cell.length_a   1.000
_cell.length_b   1.000
_cell.length_c   1.000
_cell.angle_alpha   90.00
_cell.angle_beta   90.00
_cell.angle_gamma   90.00
#
_symmetry.space_group_name_H-M   'P 1'
#
loop_
_entity.id
_entity.type
_entity.pdbx_description
1 polymer ?
#
loop_
_entity_poly.entity_id
_entity_poly.type
_entity_poly.pdbx_seq_one_letter_code
_entity_poly.pdbx_strand_id
1 'polypeptide(L)'
;MTTAEKETDDVLEKFRAMTNKVMYSDYMMPFGKYTGQYLSYLVELDRPYLEWAIEHTSNEELVTAIKFHLKEADEYAERYRSRNKEEVSGDSGDVQ
;
A
#
# COMPACT_ATOMS: atom_id res chain seq x y z
N MET A 1 2.62 5.77 32.21
CA MET A 1 1.38 5.31 31.64
C MET A 1 1.26 5.63 30.19
N THR A 2 1.60 6.84 29.81
CA THR A 2 1.54 7.20 28.39
C THR A 2 2.40 6.28 27.53
N THR A 3 3.56 5.92 28.04
CA THR A 3 4.43 5.04 27.28
C THR A 3 3.79 3.68 27.03
N ALA A 4 3.14 3.15 28.03
CA ALA A 4 2.49 1.85 27.89
C ALA A 4 1.36 1.94 26.87
N GLU A 5 0.59 3.00 26.93
CA GLU A 5 -0.50 3.18 25.98
C GLU A 5 0.03 3.28 24.56
N LYS A 6 1.12 4.01 24.41
CA LYS A 6 1.72 4.15 23.10
C LYS A 6 2.20 2.83 22.55
N GLU A 7 2.82 2.03 23.40
CA GLU A 7 3.28 0.71 22.97
C GLU A 7 2.12 -0.16 22.55
N THR A 8 1.01 -0.08 23.29
CA THR A 8 -0.17 -0.86 22.96
C THR A 8 -0.71 -0.45 21.60
N ASP A 9 -0.73 0.85 21.34
CA ASP A 9 -1.22 1.34 20.04
C ASP A 9 -0.34 0.84 18.90
N ASP A 10 0.97 0.85 19.10
CA ASP A 10 1.90 0.34 18.09
C ASP A 10 1.63 -1.13 17.78
N VAL A 11 1.45 -1.92 18.83
CA VAL A 11 1.19 -3.34 18.66
C VAL A 11 -0.11 -3.56 17.90
N LEU A 12 -1.14 -2.80 18.25
CA LEU A 12 -2.43 -2.94 17.60
C LEU A 12 -2.33 -2.55 16.13
N GLU A 13 -1.58 -1.52 15.83
CA GLU A 13 -1.41 -1.10 14.45
C GLU A 13 -0.70 -2.16 13.62
N LYS A 14 0.34 -2.73 14.19
CA LYS A 14 1.07 -3.79 13.49
C LYS A 14 0.19 -4.99 13.27
N PHE A 15 -0.58 -5.34 14.28
CA PHE A 15 -1.49 -6.48 14.19
C PHE A 15 -2.54 -6.25 13.11
N ARG A 16 -3.08 -5.04 13.07
CA ARG A 16 -4.09 -4.69 12.07
C ARG A 16 -3.52 -4.73 10.67
N ALA A 17 -2.29 -4.22 10.51
CA ALA A 17 -1.64 -4.25 9.20
C ALA A 17 -1.42 -5.67 8.74
N MET A 18 -1.03 -6.55 9.64
CA MET A 18 -0.86 -7.95 9.32
C MET A 18 -2.17 -8.59 8.90
N THR A 19 -3.23 -8.28 9.64
CA THR A 19 -4.54 -8.82 9.32
C THR A 19 -5.01 -8.36 7.96
N ASN A 20 -4.82 -7.09 7.66
CA ASN A 20 -5.19 -6.56 6.35
C ASN A 20 -4.41 -7.22 5.23
N LYS A 21 -3.14 -7.46 5.46
CA LYS A 21 -2.32 -8.13 4.46
C LYS A 21 -2.85 -9.52 4.16
N VAL A 22 -3.21 -10.26 5.20
CA VAL A 22 -3.75 -11.60 5.02
C VAL A 22 -5.09 -11.56 4.29
N MET A 23 -5.93 -10.60 4.66
CA MET A 23 -7.28 -10.55 4.10
C MET A 23 -7.32 -10.02 2.68
N TYR A 24 -6.45 -9.09 2.35
CA TYR A 24 -6.59 -8.36 1.08
C TYR A 24 -5.47 -8.60 0.09
N SER A 25 -4.48 -9.39 0.43
CA SER A 25 -3.35 -9.58 -0.50
C SER A 25 -3.79 -10.19 -1.83
N ASP A 26 -4.81 -11.05 -1.80
CA ASP A 26 -5.32 -11.71 -3.00
C ASP A 26 -6.68 -11.18 -3.43
N TYR A 27 -7.01 -9.97 -3.00
CA TYR A 27 -8.31 -9.40 -3.33
C TYR A 27 -8.38 -9.06 -4.81
N MET A 28 -9.48 -9.46 -5.44
CA MET A 28 -9.67 -9.22 -6.86
C MET A 28 -10.72 -8.15 -7.09
N MET A 29 -10.59 -7.44 -8.21
CA MET A 29 -11.56 -6.43 -8.59
C MET A 29 -12.90 -7.10 -8.88
N PRO A 30 -13.97 -6.68 -8.21
CA PRO A 30 -15.28 -7.36 -8.36
C PRO A 30 -16.13 -6.85 -9.51
N PHE A 31 -15.76 -5.76 -10.16
CA PHE A 31 -16.58 -5.22 -11.23
C PHE A 31 -15.73 -4.44 -12.22
N GLY A 32 -16.35 -4.07 -13.33
CA GLY A 32 -15.72 -3.19 -14.30
C GLY A 32 -14.79 -3.92 -15.25
N LYS A 33 -13.98 -3.15 -15.94
CA LYS A 33 -13.13 -3.70 -16.98
C LYS A 33 -11.99 -4.56 -16.44
N TYR A 34 -11.72 -4.46 -15.16
CA TYR A 34 -10.65 -5.24 -14.53
C TYR A 34 -11.19 -6.35 -13.64
N THR A 35 -12.43 -6.75 -13.82
CA THR A 35 -13.02 -7.81 -13.01
C THR A 35 -12.13 -9.05 -13.02
N GLY A 36 -11.85 -9.58 -11.83
CA GLY A 36 -11.05 -10.78 -11.71
C GLY A 36 -9.55 -10.55 -11.67
N GLN A 37 -9.13 -9.31 -11.78
CA GLN A 37 -7.70 -8.99 -11.67
C GLN A 37 -7.35 -8.66 -10.23
N TYR A 38 -6.14 -9.03 -9.82
CA TYR A 38 -5.68 -8.74 -8.46
C TYR A 38 -5.43 -7.24 -8.29
N LEU A 39 -5.81 -6.72 -7.13
CA LEU A 39 -5.58 -5.31 -6.84
C LEU A 39 -4.09 -4.97 -6.82
N SER A 40 -3.27 -5.90 -6.34
CA SER A 40 -1.83 -5.68 -6.32
C SER A 40 -1.30 -5.44 -7.73
N TYR A 41 -1.88 -6.11 -8.70
CA TYR A 41 -1.51 -5.91 -10.09
C TYR A 41 -2.02 -4.58 -10.62
N LEU A 42 -3.25 -4.24 -10.27
CA LEU A 42 -3.88 -3.02 -10.77
C LEU A 42 -3.22 -1.76 -10.24
N VAL A 43 -2.66 -1.83 -9.05
CA VAL A 43 -1.95 -0.68 -8.48
C VAL A 43 -0.83 -0.24 -9.41
N GLU A 44 -0.18 -1.18 -10.08
CA GLU A 44 0.89 -0.85 -11.00
C GLU A 44 0.37 -0.60 -12.40
N LEU A 45 -0.71 -1.29 -12.77
CA LEU A 45 -1.23 -1.19 -14.13
C LEU A 45 -2.05 0.08 -14.34
N ASP A 46 -2.94 0.38 -13.41
CA ASP A 46 -3.88 1.49 -13.62
C ASP A 46 -4.30 2.07 -12.28
N ARG A 47 -3.36 2.71 -11.62
CA ARG A 47 -3.62 3.30 -10.32
C ARG A 47 -4.76 4.33 -10.34
N PRO A 48 -4.85 5.20 -11.36
CA PRO A 48 -5.97 6.16 -11.39
C PRO A 48 -7.34 5.50 -11.40
N TYR A 49 -7.45 4.32 -12.01
CA TYR A 49 -8.71 3.59 -12.01
C TYR A 49 -9.10 3.18 -10.59
N LEU A 50 -8.12 2.75 -9.81
CA LEU A 50 -8.40 2.37 -8.42
C LEU A 50 -8.82 3.58 -7.60
N GLU A 51 -8.18 4.71 -7.82
CA GLU A 51 -8.55 5.93 -7.11
C GLU A 51 -9.95 6.37 -7.50
N TRP A 52 -10.30 6.23 -8.76
CA TRP A 52 -11.66 6.50 -9.20
C TRP A 52 -12.65 5.57 -8.52
N ALA A 53 -12.30 4.30 -8.42
CA ALA A 53 -13.19 3.31 -7.81
C ALA A 53 -13.47 3.63 -6.35
N ILE A 54 -12.47 4.11 -5.63
CA ILE A 54 -12.66 4.47 -4.23
C ILE A 54 -13.77 5.51 -4.09
N GLU A 55 -13.81 6.46 -5.02
CA GLU A 55 -14.76 7.56 -4.92
C GLU A 55 -16.15 7.19 -5.44
N HIS A 56 -16.24 6.16 -6.26
CA HIS A 56 -17.50 5.88 -6.94
C HIS A 56 -18.18 4.58 -6.51
N THR A 57 -17.51 3.76 -5.73
CA THR A 57 -18.12 2.52 -5.28
C THR A 57 -18.71 2.68 -3.88
N SER A 58 -19.79 1.94 -3.63
CA SER A 58 -20.34 1.88 -2.28
C SER A 58 -19.87 0.65 -1.53
N ASN A 59 -19.00 -0.14 -2.14
CA ASN A 59 -18.47 -1.35 -1.53
C ASN A 59 -17.33 -0.98 -0.60
N GLU A 60 -17.61 -0.93 0.70
CA GLU A 60 -16.62 -0.50 1.68
C GLU A 60 -15.45 -1.45 1.78
N GLU A 61 -15.72 -2.74 1.60
CA GLU A 61 -14.64 -3.71 1.64
C GLU A 61 -13.65 -3.48 0.51
N LEU A 62 -14.18 -3.20 -0.67
CA LEU A 62 -13.33 -2.91 -1.81
C LEU A 62 -12.51 -1.64 -1.57
N VAL A 63 -13.12 -0.62 -1.01
CA VAL A 63 -12.41 0.62 -0.70
C VAL A 63 -11.26 0.34 0.26
N THR A 64 -11.52 -0.44 1.30
CA THR A 64 -10.50 -0.78 2.25
C THR A 64 -9.36 -1.55 1.59
N ALA A 65 -9.71 -2.51 0.74
CA ALA A 65 -8.70 -3.31 0.05
C ALA A 65 -7.85 -2.45 -0.87
N ILE A 66 -8.48 -1.55 -1.61
CA ILE A 66 -7.74 -0.67 -2.51
C ILE A 66 -6.79 0.22 -1.73
N LYS A 67 -7.29 0.84 -0.67
CA LYS A 67 -6.45 1.73 0.13
C LYS A 67 -5.28 0.98 0.74
N PHE A 68 -5.50 -0.26 1.15
CA PHE A 68 -4.43 -1.07 1.69
C PHE A 68 -3.33 -1.25 0.64
N HIS A 69 -3.70 -1.61 -0.57
CA HIS A 69 -2.72 -1.86 -1.61
C HIS A 69 -2.01 -0.57 -2.05
N LEU A 70 -2.74 0.53 -2.11
CA LEU A 70 -2.13 1.81 -2.45
C LEU A 70 -1.10 2.22 -1.40
N LYS A 71 -1.45 2.01 -0.15
CA LYS A 71 -0.53 2.37 0.93
C LYS A 71 0.71 1.50 0.90
N GLU A 72 0.54 0.21 0.66
CA GLU A 72 1.69 -0.69 0.58
C GLU A 72 2.61 -0.31 -0.57
N ALA A 73 2.02 0.04 -1.70
CA ALA A 73 2.83 0.44 -2.85
C ALA A 73 3.60 1.72 -2.56
N ASP A 74 2.95 2.67 -1.88
CA ASP A 74 3.62 3.92 -1.55
C ASP A 74 4.76 3.69 -0.57
N GLU A 75 4.54 2.84 0.42
CA GLU A 75 5.59 2.55 1.40
C GLU A 75 6.76 1.82 0.76
N TYR A 76 6.47 0.92 -0.14
CA TYR A 76 7.52 0.21 -0.86
C TYR A 76 8.33 1.18 -1.71
N ALA A 77 7.65 2.04 -2.44
CA ALA A 77 8.32 2.99 -3.30
C ALA A 77 9.18 3.95 -2.50
N GLU A 78 8.69 4.36 -1.34
CA GLU A 78 9.44 5.27 -0.50
C GLU A 78 10.71 4.62 0.02
N ARG A 79 10.60 3.37 0.45
CA ARG A 79 11.77 2.63 0.93
C ARG A 79 12.78 2.44 -0.19
N TYR A 80 12.32 2.11 -1.35
CA TYR A 80 13.18 1.88 -2.48
C TYR A 80 13.86 3.18 -2.92
N ARG A 81 13.11 4.25 -2.92
CA ARG A 81 13.65 5.56 -3.31
C ARG A 81 14.72 6.02 -2.32
N SER A 82 14.46 5.83 -1.05
CA SER A 82 15.42 6.19 -0.03
C SER A 82 16.72 5.45 -0.22
N ARG A 83 16.61 4.16 -0.48
CA ARG A 83 17.79 3.33 -0.69
C ARG A 83 18.55 3.79 -1.93
N ASN A 84 17.84 4.00 -3.01
CA ASN A 84 18.46 4.46 -4.24
C ASN A 84 19.13 5.80 -4.06
N LYS A 85 18.49 6.67 -3.33
CA LYS A 85 19.04 7.99 -3.08
C LYS A 85 20.37 7.89 -2.37
N GLU A 86 20.46 7.02 -1.40
CA GLU A 86 21.70 6.83 -0.67
C GLU A 86 22.79 6.31 -1.58
N GLU A 87 22.46 5.35 -2.41
CA GLU A 87 23.43 4.78 -3.34
C GLU A 87 23.88 5.80 -4.35
N VAL A 88 22.92 6.54 -4.88
CA VAL A 88 23.23 7.55 -5.88
C VAL A 88 24.11 8.63 -5.28
N SER A 89 23.83 9.03 -4.07
CA SER A 89 24.65 10.00 -3.38
C SER A 89 26.09 9.55 -3.34
N GLY A 90 26.29 8.33 -2.91
CA GLY A 90 27.62 7.78 -2.83
C GLY A 90 28.27 7.72 -4.20
N ASP A 91 27.54 7.23 -5.16
CA ASP A 91 28.06 7.11 -6.51
C ASP A 91 28.41 8.46 -7.10
N SER A 92 27.48 9.40 -6.94
CA SER A 92 27.73 10.71 -7.50
C SER A 92 29.02 11.28 -6.99
N GLY A 93 29.22 11.17 -5.71
CA GLY A 93 30.44 11.66 -5.14
C GLY A 93 31.64 11.01 -5.76
N ASP A 94 31.56 9.74 -5.93
CA ASP A 94 32.67 8.99 -6.50
C ASP A 94 32.96 9.37 -7.92
N VAL A 95 31.91 9.37 -8.70
CA VAL A 95 32.07 9.59 -10.13
C VAL A 95 32.61 10.96 -10.42
N GLN A 96 32.21 11.91 -9.64
CA GLN A 96 32.68 13.25 -9.84
C GLN A 96 34.09 13.41 -9.38
#